data_e3f03b1e6a2c919950bb16d8c6de5d82
#
_entry.id   e3f03b1e6a2c919950bb16d8c6de5d82
#
_cell.length_a   1.000
_cell.length_b   1.000
_cell.length_c   1.000
_cell.angle_alpha   90.00
_cell.angle_beta   90.00
_cell.angle_gamma   90.00
#
_symmetry.space_group_name_H-M   'P 1'
#
loop_
_entity.id
_entity.type
_entity.pdbx_description
1 polymer ?
#
loop_
_entity_poly.entity_id
_entity_poly.type
_entity_poly.pdbx_seq_one_letter_code
_entity_poly.pdbx_strand_id
1 'polypeptide(L)'
;MVELQLTDKFKFIDSHVHLYDMKHPTLHYGHWQPDEDLPLRELGNRNYLANDFINEAKPLGMKKMIHVQAAIGSKDPVEETKWLEEIYSNYEIPNAIVGHVDLRADNAREVIEKHLIYPHFKGIRDFSYGNYLVNDDFRSGFKLHEEYGLISSIAARWDEMDNLADLAKSFPNITIVLDHAGNPDFRTKEYFNNWLEGMNKISNLENIICKISGLGMGDHNWTIDSIKPYVYSCLELFGFERSIFATNWPVDSLYSSYKKVIESYIKLTEDFSKSER
;
A
#
# COMPACT_ATOMS: atom_id res chain seq x y z
N MET A 1 -26.70 11.82 18.46
CA MET A 1 -26.05 13.17 18.49
C MET A 1 -24.58 13.14 18.94
N VAL A 2 -23.93 12.00 18.95
CA VAL A 2 -22.47 11.85 19.25
C VAL A 2 -21.64 11.65 17.97
N GLU A 3 -22.29 11.34 16.84
CA GLU A 3 -21.64 11.01 15.57
C GLU A 3 -20.97 12.19 14.83
N LEU A 4 -21.37 13.41 15.11
CA LEU A 4 -20.89 14.61 14.42
C LEU A 4 -19.58 15.21 14.96
N GLN A 5 -18.99 14.67 16.02
CA GLN A 5 -17.84 15.26 16.69
C GLN A 5 -16.47 14.64 16.36
N LEU A 6 -16.42 13.46 15.73
CA LEU A 6 -15.15 12.80 15.38
C LEU A 6 -14.50 13.39 14.14
N THR A 7 -15.29 13.79 13.16
CA THR A 7 -14.82 14.22 11.83
C THR A 7 -14.17 15.60 11.77
N ASP A 8 -14.51 16.51 12.68
CA ASP A 8 -13.90 17.86 12.71
C ASP A 8 -12.51 17.88 13.38
N LYS A 9 -12.15 16.85 14.11
CA LYS A 9 -10.90 16.79 14.90
C LYS A 9 -9.80 15.94 14.28
N PHE A 10 -10.13 14.97 13.44
CA PHE A 10 -9.15 14.03 12.88
C PHE A 10 -8.96 14.27 11.39
N LYS A 11 -7.73 14.55 10.99
CA LYS A 11 -7.34 14.74 9.58
C LYS A 11 -6.27 13.70 9.25
N PHE A 12 -6.41 12.99 8.15
CA PHE A 12 -5.48 11.95 7.78
C PHE A 12 -5.15 11.93 6.29
N ILE A 13 -4.07 11.24 5.97
CA ILE A 13 -3.67 10.86 4.62
C ILE A 13 -3.87 9.35 4.51
N ASP A 14 -4.62 8.89 3.50
CA ASP A 14 -4.69 7.47 3.20
C ASP A 14 -3.55 7.08 2.27
N SER A 15 -2.60 6.31 2.77
CA SER A 15 -1.35 6.04 2.06
C SER A 15 -1.38 4.77 1.18
N HIS A 16 -2.55 4.11 1.02
CA HIS A 16 -2.71 2.95 0.14
C HIS A 16 -4.14 2.79 -0.34
N VAL A 17 -4.41 3.32 -1.51
CA VAL A 17 -5.72 3.23 -2.17
C VAL A 17 -5.53 2.81 -3.62
N HIS A 18 -6.49 2.07 -4.16
CA HIS A 18 -6.53 1.68 -5.56
C HIS A 18 -7.79 2.25 -6.22
N LEU A 19 -7.64 3.26 -7.07
CA LEU A 19 -8.70 3.65 -7.98
C LEU A 19 -8.62 2.77 -9.23
N TYR A 20 -9.75 2.37 -9.77
CA TYR A 20 -9.77 1.57 -10.99
C TYR A 20 -11.07 1.72 -11.77
N ASP A 21 -10.96 1.59 -13.10
CA ASP A 21 -12.06 1.56 -14.03
C ASP A 21 -11.97 0.31 -14.94
N MET A 22 -12.74 -0.72 -14.61
CA MET A 22 -12.78 -1.97 -15.37
C MET A 22 -13.21 -1.79 -16.82
N LYS A 23 -13.76 -0.62 -17.18
CA LYS A 23 -14.19 -0.28 -18.54
C LYS A 23 -13.18 0.58 -19.29
N HIS A 24 -12.06 0.93 -18.65
CA HIS A 24 -11.03 1.73 -19.31
C HIS A 24 -10.44 0.98 -20.51
N PRO A 25 -10.28 1.64 -21.68
CA PRO A 25 -9.92 0.93 -22.91
C PRO A 25 -8.50 0.37 -22.95
N THR A 26 -7.58 0.88 -22.12
CA THR A 26 -6.15 0.51 -22.14
C THR A 26 -5.65 -0.06 -20.81
N LEU A 27 -6.40 0.10 -19.72
CA LEU A 27 -6.00 -0.42 -18.42
C LEU A 27 -6.54 -1.84 -18.22
N HIS A 28 -5.67 -2.72 -17.70
CA HIS A 28 -6.02 -4.10 -17.41
C HIS A 28 -5.69 -4.44 -15.95
N TYR A 29 -6.71 -4.88 -15.22
CA TYR A 29 -6.61 -5.20 -13.79
C TYR A 29 -6.54 -6.71 -13.59
N GLY A 30 -5.37 -7.30 -13.82
CA GLY A 30 -5.17 -8.74 -13.90
C GLY A 30 -5.56 -9.52 -12.64
N HIS A 31 -5.50 -8.90 -11.45
CA HIS A 31 -5.90 -9.55 -10.19
C HIS A 31 -7.40 -9.55 -9.91
N TRP A 32 -8.18 -8.78 -10.68
CA TRP A 32 -9.59 -8.50 -10.41
C TRP A 32 -10.50 -8.91 -11.58
N GLN A 33 -10.03 -9.82 -12.43
CA GLN A 33 -10.85 -10.31 -13.54
C GLN A 33 -12.03 -11.15 -12.99
N PRO A 34 -13.30 -10.74 -13.21
CA PRO A 34 -14.46 -11.38 -12.59
C PRO A 34 -14.73 -12.79 -13.10
N ASP A 35 -14.28 -13.10 -14.33
CA ASP A 35 -14.47 -14.38 -15.00
C ASP A 35 -13.37 -15.40 -14.65
N GLU A 36 -12.35 -15.00 -13.87
CA GLU A 36 -11.25 -15.85 -13.45
C GLU A 36 -11.43 -16.29 -11.99
N ASP A 37 -10.85 -17.44 -11.62
CA ASP A 37 -10.87 -17.92 -10.23
C ASP A 37 -9.76 -17.25 -9.40
N LEU A 38 -9.93 -15.96 -9.13
CA LEU A 38 -8.98 -15.13 -8.40
C LEU A 38 -9.56 -14.73 -7.03
N PRO A 39 -8.70 -14.64 -6.00
CA PRO A 39 -9.13 -14.25 -4.64
C PRO A 39 -9.86 -12.90 -4.56
N LEU A 40 -9.51 -11.96 -5.45
CA LEU A 40 -10.04 -10.59 -5.44
C LEU A 40 -11.00 -10.31 -6.62
N ARG A 41 -11.45 -11.34 -7.32
CA ARG A 41 -12.31 -11.22 -8.52
C ARG A 41 -13.60 -10.40 -8.29
N GLU A 42 -14.12 -10.38 -7.07
CA GLU A 42 -15.33 -9.63 -6.74
C GLU A 42 -15.17 -8.11 -6.97
N LEU A 43 -13.95 -7.59 -6.86
CA LEU A 43 -13.64 -6.19 -7.15
C LEU A 43 -13.88 -5.86 -8.63
N GLY A 44 -13.62 -6.81 -9.52
CA GLY A 44 -13.81 -6.66 -10.97
C GLY A 44 -15.28 -6.51 -11.43
N ASN A 45 -16.26 -6.79 -10.55
CA ASN A 45 -17.67 -6.60 -10.85
C ASN A 45 -18.12 -5.14 -10.85
N ARG A 46 -17.26 -4.22 -10.44
CA ARG A 46 -17.56 -2.78 -10.36
C ARG A 46 -16.32 -1.94 -10.67
N ASN A 47 -16.54 -0.67 -10.92
CA ASN A 47 -15.48 0.34 -10.89
C ASN A 47 -15.31 0.87 -9.46
N TYR A 48 -14.15 1.44 -9.16
CA TYR A 48 -13.95 2.25 -7.96
C TYR A 48 -13.22 3.54 -8.35
N LEU A 49 -13.98 4.59 -8.54
CA LEU A 49 -13.52 5.85 -9.10
C LEU A 49 -13.27 6.90 -8.01
N ALA A 50 -12.71 8.04 -8.39
CA ALA A 50 -12.41 9.13 -7.45
C ALA A 50 -13.63 9.59 -6.64
N ASN A 51 -14.81 9.68 -7.27
CA ASN A 51 -16.05 10.06 -6.56
C ASN A 51 -16.45 9.03 -5.51
N ASP A 52 -16.28 7.74 -5.78
CA ASP A 52 -16.61 6.68 -4.83
C ASP A 52 -15.73 6.84 -3.58
N PHE A 53 -14.41 6.98 -3.76
CA PHE A 53 -13.47 7.20 -2.67
C PHE A 53 -13.74 8.50 -1.90
N ILE A 54 -13.96 9.61 -2.59
CA ILE A 54 -14.23 10.92 -1.98
C ILE A 54 -15.48 10.84 -1.09
N ASN A 55 -16.53 10.19 -1.56
CA ASN A 55 -17.78 10.07 -0.81
C ASN A 55 -17.63 9.24 0.47
N GLU A 56 -16.76 8.24 0.48
CA GLU A 56 -16.48 7.42 1.66
C GLU A 56 -15.48 8.09 2.62
N ALA A 57 -14.41 8.69 2.08
CA ALA A 57 -13.24 9.12 2.86
C ALA A 57 -13.33 10.57 3.39
N LYS A 58 -13.84 11.49 2.58
CA LYS A 58 -13.91 12.92 2.92
C LYS A 58 -14.75 13.22 4.17
N PRO A 59 -15.92 12.57 4.38
CA PRO A 59 -16.70 12.73 5.60
C PRO A 59 -15.97 12.30 6.87
N LEU A 60 -14.96 11.43 6.77
CA LEU A 60 -14.15 10.93 7.88
C LEU A 60 -12.89 11.74 8.14
N GLY A 61 -12.65 12.80 7.36
CA GLY A 61 -11.53 13.72 7.57
C GLY A 61 -10.32 13.50 6.67
N MET A 62 -10.43 12.64 5.63
CA MET A 62 -9.36 12.46 4.64
C MET A 62 -8.99 13.80 3.98
N LYS A 63 -7.69 14.07 3.87
CA LYS A 63 -7.12 15.25 3.25
C LYS A 63 -6.34 14.95 1.99
N LYS A 64 -5.62 13.84 1.98
CA LYS A 64 -4.81 13.38 0.85
C LYS A 64 -4.90 11.88 0.72
N MET A 65 -4.58 11.37 -0.46
CA MET A 65 -4.42 9.94 -0.68
C MET A 65 -3.21 9.66 -1.58
N ILE A 66 -2.65 8.47 -1.40
CA ILE A 66 -1.64 7.90 -2.29
C ILE A 66 -2.28 6.74 -3.04
N HIS A 67 -2.27 6.83 -4.36
CA HIS A 67 -2.62 5.69 -5.19
C HIS A 67 -1.44 4.73 -5.28
N VAL A 68 -1.71 3.46 -5.07
CA VAL A 68 -0.76 2.37 -5.34
C VAL A 68 -1.28 1.58 -6.54
N GLN A 69 -0.39 1.19 -7.43
CA GLN A 69 -0.73 0.55 -8.70
C GLN A 69 -1.81 -0.53 -8.55
N ALA A 70 -2.72 -0.56 -9.51
CA ALA A 70 -3.82 -1.51 -9.59
C ALA A 70 -3.87 -2.21 -10.97
N ALA A 71 -3.55 -1.48 -12.03
CA ALA A 71 -3.69 -1.93 -13.42
C ALA A 71 -2.51 -2.85 -13.87
N ILE A 72 -2.19 -3.85 -13.04
CA ILE A 72 -1.16 -4.83 -13.36
C ILE A 72 -1.62 -5.71 -14.54
N GLY A 73 -0.73 -5.88 -15.52
CA GLY A 73 -1.06 -6.58 -16.77
C GLY A 73 -1.49 -5.65 -17.90
N SER A 74 -1.56 -4.34 -17.67
CA SER A 74 -1.71 -3.36 -18.76
C SER A 74 -0.53 -3.44 -19.71
N LYS A 75 -0.79 -3.29 -21.00
CA LYS A 75 0.24 -3.34 -22.06
C LYS A 75 1.29 -2.24 -21.87
N ASP A 76 0.85 -1.05 -21.46
CA ASP A 76 1.70 0.07 -21.08
C ASP A 76 1.35 0.50 -19.64
N PRO A 77 2.24 0.28 -18.66
CA PRO A 77 1.98 0.64 -17.27
C PRO A 77 1.88 2.15 -17.04
N VAL A 78 2.42 2.97 -17.95
CA VAL A 78 2.38 4.44 -17.86
C VAL A 78 0.95 4.99 -18.05
N GLU A 79 0.09 4.26 -18.75
CA GLU A 79 -1.31 4.67 -18.96
C GLU A 79 -2.09 4.79 -17.64
N GLU A 80 -1.79 3.98 -16.62
CA GLU A 80 -2.41 4.15 -15.31
C GLU A 80 -2.00 5.49 -14.67
N THR A 81 -0.72 5.82 -14.70
CA THR A 81 -0.23 7.10 -14.15
C THR A 81 -0.84 8.30 -14.88
N LYS A 82 -0.92 8.23 -16.20
CA LYS A 82 -1.56 9.26 -17.02
C LYS A 82 -3.04 9.44 -16.65
N TRP A 83 -3.78 8.36 -16.56
CA TRP A 83 -5.20 8.39 -16.16
C TRP A 83 -5.38 9.00 -14.75
N LEU A 84 -4.48 8.67 -13.82
CA LEU A 84 -4.51 9.22 -12.45
C LEU A 84 -4.19 10.72 -12.42
N GLU A 85 -3.35 11.22 -13.30
CA GLU A 85 -3.10 12.66 -13.45
C GLU A 85 -4.32 13.40 -14.04
N GLU A 86 -5.07 12.78 -14.95
CA GLU A 86 -6.34 13.32 -15.41
C GLU A 86 -7.36 13.38 -14.27
N ILE A 87 -7.40 12.35 -13.40
CA ILE A 87 -8.21 12.36 -12.17
C ILE A 87 -7.77 13.49 -11.23
N TYR A 88 -6.46 13.65 -11.00
CA TYR A 88 -5.94 14.73 -10.15
C TYR A 88 -6.41 16.11 -10.64
N SER A 89 -6.38 16.33 -11.93
CA SER A 89 -6.79 17.61 -12.52
C SER A 89 -8.26 17.99 -12.23
N ASN A 90 -9.12 16.97 -11.98
CA ASN A 90 -10.53 17.18 -11.72
C ASN A 90 -10.92 17.10 -10.23
N TYR A 91 -10.15 16.34 -9.43
CA TYR A 91 -10.54 15.97 -8.06
C TYR A 91 -9.49 16.32 -7.01
N GLU A 92 -8.31 16.79 -7.40
CA GLU A 92 -7.15 17.08 -6.54
C GLU A 92 -6.63 15.84 -5.76
N ILE A 93 -6.92 14.65 -6.27
CA ILE A 93 -6.41 13.34 -5.84
C ILE A 93 -6.14 12.47 -7.07
N PRO A 94 -5.19 11.50 -6.99
CA PRO A 94 -4.27 11.18 -5.88
C PRO A 94 -3.16 12.24 -5.74
N ASN A 95 -2.67 12.45 -4.52
CA ASN A 95 -1.60 13.42 -4.26
C ASN A 95 -0.19 12.83 -4.46
N ALA A 96 -0.09 11.52 -4.55
CA ALA A 96 1.08 10.79 -5.01
C ALA A 96 0.64 9.47 -5.67
N ILE A 97 1.46 9.00 -6.61
CA ILE A 97 1.24 7.77 -7.36
C ILE A 97 2.46 6.87 -7.17
N VAL A 98 2.21 5.65 -6.74
CA VAL A 98 3.15 4.54 -6.76
C VAL A 98 2.71 3.64 -7.92
N GLY A 99 3.40 3.76 -9.06
CA GLY A 99 3.03 3.07 -10.30
C GLY A 99 3.76 1.73 -10.47
N HIS A 100 3.43 1.02 -11.54
CA HIS A 100 4.06 -0.26 -11.86
C HIS A 100 5.22 -0.08 -12.83
N VAL A 101 6.36 -0.72 -12.52
CA VAL A 101 7.48 -0.93 -13.44
C VAL A 101 8.01 -2.34 -13.21
N ASP A 102 8.15 -3.15 -14.23
CA ASP A 102 8.92 -4.41 -14.14
C ASP A 102 10.41 -4.06 -14.11
N LEU A 103 11.00 -4.10 -12.92
CA LEU A 103 12.41 -3.75 -12.70
C LEU A 103 13.40 -4.76 -13.30
N ARG A 104 12.93 -5.92 -13.74
CA ARG A 104 13.75 -6.95 -14.40
C ARG A 104 13.85 -6.72 -15.92
N ALA A 105 12.96 -5.88 -16.46
CA ALA A 105 12.91 -5.63 -17.89
C ALA A 105 14.06 -4.71 -18.36
N ASP A 106 14.64 -5.00 -19.52
CA ASP A 106 15.71 -4.20 -20.13
C ASP A 106 15.31 -2.74 -20.32
N ASN A 107 14.02 -2.46 -20.51
CA ASN A 107 13.48 -1.11 -20.72
C ASN A 107 12.95 -0.46 -19.43
N ALA A 108 13.23 -0.99 -18.24
CA ALA A 108 12.74 -0.45 -16.97
C ALA A 108 13.06 1.06 -16.83
N ARG A 109 14.27 1.47 -17.19
CA ARG A 109 14.68 2.89 -17.19
C ARG A 109 13.76 3.76 -18.07
N GLU A 110 13.51 3.34 -19.31
CA GLU A 110 12.66 4.09 -20.24
C GLU A 110 11.22 4.22 -19.70
N VAL A 111 10.71 3.16 -19.09
CA VAL A 111 9.37 3.18 -18.46
C VAL A 111 9.33 4.16 -17.28
N ILE A 112 10.35 4.17 -16.42
CA ILE A 112 10.47 5.14 -15.32
C ILE A 112 10.49 6.57 -15.86
N GLU A 113 11.29 6.85 -16.86
CA GLU A 113 11.38 8.20 -17.47
C GLU A 113 10.06 8.67 -18.06
N LYS A 114 9.25 7.76 -18.62
CA LYS A 114 7.89 8.07 -19.07
C LYS A 114 6.93 8.37 -17.91
N HIS A 115 7.03 7.65 -16.80
CA HIS A 115 6.26 7.97 -15.60
C HIS A 115 6.63 9.33 -15.00
N LEU A 116 7.91 9.70 -15.03
CA LEU A 116 8.41 10.95 -14.45
C LEU A 116 7.92 12.22 -15.15
N ILE A 117 7.33 12.11 -16.34
CA ILE A 117 6.65 13.23 -17.02
C ILE A 117 5.46 13.71 -16.15
N TYR A 118 4.91 12.84 -15.31
CA TYR A 118 3.76 13.09 -14.47
C TYR A 118 4.20 13.47 -13.04
N PRO A 119 3.85 14.68 -12.57
CA PRO A 119 4.44 15.25 -11.35
C PRO A 119 4.07 14.50 -10.06
N HIS A 120 2.96 13.75 -10.06
CA HIS A 120 2.53 13.00 -8.87
C HIS A 120 3.12 11.58 -8.79
N PHE A 121 3.84 11.10 -9.80
CA PHE A 121 4.58 9.85 -9.71
C PHE A 121 5.75 9.97 -8.72
N LYS A 122 5.75 9.14 -7.68
CA LYS A 122 6.71 9.22 -6.56
C LYS A 122 7.35 7.90 -6.16
N GLY A 123 6.89 6.80 -6.72
CA GLY A 123 7.40 5.49 -6.35
C GLY A 123 7.00 4.39 -7.30
N ILE A 124 7.60 3.23 -7.07
CA ILE A 124 7.39 2.03 -7.87
C ILE A 124 6.93 0.90 -6.96
N ARG A 125 5.92 0.16 -7.41
CA ARG A 125 5.57 -1.15 -6.92
C ARG A 125 5.74 -2.16 -8.04
N ASP A 126 6.84 -2.90 -7.99
CA ASP A 126 7.00 -4.09 -8.83
C ASP A 126 6.31 -5.26 -8.12
N PHE A 127 5.15 -5.66 -8.65
CA PHE A 127 4.37 -6.76 -8.10
C PHE A 127 4.87 -8.10 -8.65
N SER A 128 6.09 -8.44 -8.26
CA SER A 128 6.72 -9.70 -8.65
C SER A 128 6.38 -10.82 -7.67
N TYR A 129 6.43 -12.05 -8.15
CA TYR A 129 6.15 -13.25 -7.38
C TYR A 129 7.40 -14.10 -7.21
N GLY A 130 7.39 -14.97 -6.18
CA GLY A 130 8.50 -15.85 -5.85
C GLY A 130 9.66 -15.09 -5.19
N ASN A 131 10.87 -15.60 -5.34
CA ASN A 131 12.08 -15.07 -4.70
C ASN A 131 12.63 -13.81 -5.42
N TYR A 132 11.78 -12.89 -5.82
CA TYR A 132 12.21 -11.71 -6.59
C TYR A 132 13.22 -10.82 -5.85
N LEU A 133 13.14 -10.72 -4.52
CA LEU A 133 14.04 -9.90 -3.69
C LEU A 133 15.52 -10.31 -3.80
N VAL A 134 15.81 -11.56 -4.20
CA VAL A 134 17.16 -12.09 -4.42
C VAL A 134 17.51 -12.27 -5.90
N ASN A 135 16.60 -11.90 -6.81
CA ASN A 135 16.81 -12.00 -8.25
C ASN A 135 17.78 -10.89 -8.72
N ASP A 136 18.82 -11.24 -9.45
CA ASP A 136 19.88 -10.32 -9.87
C ASP A 136 19.35 -9.24 -10.84
N ASP A 137 18.44 -9.58 -11.74
CA ASP A 137 17.86 -8.60 -12.69
C ASP A 137 16.97 -7.60 -11.93
N PHE A 138 16.15 -8.08 -10.98
CA PHE A 138 15.38 -7.20 -10.10
C PHE A 138 16.30 -6.25 -9.32
N ARG A 139 17.35 -6.76 -8.67
CA ARG A 139 18.30 -5.96 -7.89
C ARG A 139 19.08 -4.97 -8.77
N SER A 140 19.34 -5.34 -10.01
CA SER A 140 19.96 -4.44 -10.99
C SER A 140 19.04 -3.28 -11.34
N GLY A 141 17.75 -3.54 -11.59
CA GLY A 141 16.75 -2.50 -11.83
C GLY A 141 16.39 -1.71 -10.57
N PHE A 142 16.48 -2.31 -9.38
CA PHE A 142 16.16 -1.65 -8.11
C PHE A 142 17.01 -0.40 -7.84
N LYS A 143 18.24 -0.34 -8.34
CA LYS A 143 19.12 0.83 -8.29
C LYS A 143 18.50 2.09 -8.89
N LEU A 144 17.57 1.94 -9.83
CA LEU A 144 16.91 3.06 -10.48
C LEU A 144 16.08 3.91 -9.49
N HIS A 145 15.63 3.33 -8.37
CA HIS A 145 14.95 4.11 -7.33
C HIS A 145 15.84 5.21 -6.76
N GLU A 146 17.12 4.88 -6.47
CA GLU A 146 18.07 5.87 -5.95
C GLU A 146 18.40 6.91 -7.00
N GLU A 147 18.61 6.48 -8.24
CA GLU A 147 18.97 7.39 -9.34
C GLU A 147 17.89 8.45 -9.61
N TYR A 148 16.62 8.05 -9.51
CA TYR A 148 15.48 8.93 -9.78
C TYR A 148 14.80 9.49 -8.52
N GLY A 149 15.30 9.17 -7.33
CA GLY A 149 14.73 9.64 -6.06
C GLY A 149 13.32 9.09 -5.79
N LEU A 150 13.05 7.83 -6.17
CA LEU A 150 11.76 7.17 -6.03
C LEU A 150 11.73 6.27 -4.81
N ILE A 151 10.57 6.14 -4.18
CA ILE A 151 10.34 5.15 -3.13
C ILE A 151 10.02 3.78 -3.74
N SER A 152 10.34 2.71 -3.02
CA SER A 152 9.92 1.35 -3.35
C SER A 152 8.79 0.89 -2.44
N SER A 153 7.70 0.37 -2.99
CA SER A 153 6.62 -0.29 -2.24
C SER A 153 6.74 -1.79 -2.44
N ILE A 154 6.97 -2.54 -1.36
CA ILE A 154 7.26 -3.97 -1.38
C ILE A 154 6.25 -4.72 -0.52
N ALA A 155 5.63 -5.75 -1.09
CA ALA A 155 4.88 -6.75 -0.34
C ALA A 155 5.82 -7.94 -0.04
N ALA A 156 6.13 -8.16 1.23
CA ALA A 156 6.93 -9.30 1.68
C ALA A 156 6.27 -9.94 2.91
N ARG A 157 6.42 -11.24 3.04
CA ARG A 157 5.90 -12.03 4.16
C ARG A 157 7.00 -12.29 5.18
N TRP A 158 6.62 -12.77 6.35
CA TRP A 158 7.55 -13.02 7.45
C TRP A 158 8.73 -13.92 7.08
N ASP A 159 8.54 -14.90 6.22
CA ASP A 159 9.55 -15.83 5.74
C ASP A 159 10.48 -15.25 4.65
N GLU A 160 10.14 -14.08 4.12
CA GLU A 160 10.95 -13.33 3.15
C GLU A 160 11.75 -12.19 3.80
N MET A 161 11.60 -11.95 5.11
CA MET A 161 12.20 -10.79 5.78
C MET A 161 13.74 -10.80 5.82
N ASP A 162 14.39 -11.98 5.76
CA ASP A 162 15.84 -12.05 5.61
C ASP A 162 16.29 -11.50 4.23
N ASN A 163 15.55 -11.81 3.18
CA ASN A 163 15.83 -11.34 1.83
C ASN A 163 15.55 -9.83 1.71
N LEU A 164 14.46 -9.34 2.33
CA LEU A 164 14.15 -7.93 2.39
C LEU A 164 15.22 -7.15 3.19
N ALA A 165 15.70 -7.70 4.30
CA ALA A 165 16.77 -7.10 5.07
C ALA A 165 18.08 -6.99 4.28
N ASP A 166 18.41 -8.03 3.50
CA ASP A 166 19.59 -8.01 2.64
C ASP A 166 19.44 -6.95 1.51
N LEU A 167 18.27 -6.88 0.88
CA LEU A 167 17.97 -5.84 -0.11
C LEU A 167 18.13 -4.44 0.49
N ALA A 168 17.51 -4.18 1.64
CA ALA A 168 17.54 -2.87 2.29
C ALA A 168 18.95 -2.44 2.69
N LYS A 169 19.78 -3.38 3.19
CA LYS A 169 21.19 -3.14 3.51
C LYS A 169 22.04 -2.87 2.27
N SER A 170 21.72 -3.52 1.16
CA SER A 170 22.42 -3.32 -0.13
C SER A 170 22.10 -1.97 -0.77
N PHE A 171 20.95 -1.38 -0.45
CA PHE A 171 20.46 -0.11 -0.99
C PHE A 171 20.00 0.85 0.11
N PRO A 172 20.91 1.31 0.98
CA PRO A 172 20.54 2.07 2.19
C PRO A 172 19.93 3.45 1.90
N ASN A 173 20.13 4.00 0.70
CA ASN A 173 19.59 5.29 0.30
C ASN A 173 18.19 5.20 -0.33
N ILE A 174 17.69 3.99 -0.56
CA ILE A 174 16.34 3.78 -1.09
C ILE A 174 15.36 3.59 0.06
N THR A 175 14.34 4.43 0.13
CA THR A 175 13.23 4.23 1.07
C THR A 175 12.35 3.08 0.59
N ILE A 176 12.24 2.05 1.41
CA ILE A 176 11.40 0.88 1.17
C ILE A 176 10.17 0.97 2.08
N VAL A 177 9.00 0.97 1.50
CA VAL A 177 7.73 0.90 2.22
C VAL A 177 7.26 -0.56 2.20
N LEU A 178 7.31 -1.22 3.34
CA LEU A 178 6.76 -2.57 3.52
C LEU A 178 5.24 -2.49 3.58
N ASP A 179 4.57 -3.03 2.57
CA ASP A 179 3.12 -3.04 2.48
C ASP A 179 2.47 -3.99 3.52
N HIS A 180 1.29 -3.61 3.98
CA HIS A 180 0.36 -4.44 4.73
C HIS A 180 0.95 -5.09 6.00
N ALA A 181 1.81 -4.36 6.71
CA ALA A 181 2.46 -4.87 7.93
C ALA A 181 3.14 -6.24 7.72
N GLY A 182 3.73 -6.48 6.52
CA GLY A 182 4.33 -7.76 6.19
C GLY A 182 3.33 -8.89 6.03
N ASN A 183 2.12 -8.60 5.58
CA ASN A 183 1.04 -9.56 5.25
C ASN A 183 0.81 -10.62 6.35
N PRO A 184 0.28 -10.26 7.52
CA PRO A 184 -0.05 -11.23 8.56
C PRO A 184 -1.31 -12.03 8.15
N ASP A 185 -1.12 -13.16 7.46
CA ASP A 185 -2.21 -13.92 6.84
C ASP A 185 -3.04 -14.76 7.81
N PHE A 186 -2.47 -15.12 8.97
CA PHE A 186 -3.17 -15.97 9.93
C PHE A 186 -3.11 -15.38 11.34
N ARG A 187 -4.10 -15.72 12.18
CA ARG A 187 -4.24 -15.24 13.57
C ARG A 187 -3.88 -16.27 14.62
N THR A 188 -3.15 -17.34 14.26
CA THR A 188 -2.65 -18.31 15.25
C THR A 188 -1.47 -17.72 16.04
N LYS A 189 -1.28 -18.17 17.26
CA LYS A 189 -0.14 -17.73 18.11
C LYS A 189 1.21 -18.05 17.46
N GLU A 190 1.31 -19.22 16.84
CA GLU A 190 2.53 -19.64 16.14
C GLU A 190 2.86 -18.69 14.99
N TYR A 191 1.86 -18.39 14.14
CA TYR A 191 2.04 -17.47 13.02
C TYR A 191 2.42 -16.06 13.51
N PHE A 192 1.76 -15.57 14.56
CA PHE A 192 2.10 -14.28 15.15
C PHE A 192 3.56 -14.22 15.63
N ASN A 193 4.06 -15.28 16.28
CA ASN A 193 5.44 -15.33 16.74
C ASN A 193 6.43 -15.31 15.56
N ASN A 194 6.18 -16.08 14.51
CA ASN A 194 7.02 -16.10 13.30
C ASN A 194 7.00 -14.74 12.59
N TRP A 195 5.81 -14.14 12.47
CA TRP A 195 5.65 -12.81 11.90
C TRP A 195 6.40 -11.75 12.71
N LEU A 196 6.27 -11.77 14.03
CA LEU A 196 6.96 -10.82 14.92
C LEU A 196 8.49 -10.97 14.83
N GLU A 197 8.99 -12.19 14.76
CA GLU A 197 10.43 -12.47 14.55
C GLU A 197 10.89 -11.90 13.20
N GLY A 198 10.12 -12.14 12.12
CA GLY A 198 10.43 -11.58 10.81
C GLY A 198 10.44 -10.05 10.82
N MET A 199 9.43 -9.41 11.39
CA MET A 199 9.34 -7.95 11.49
C MET A 199 10.51 -7.36 12.30
N ASN A 200 10.93 -8.04 13.37
CA ASN A 200 12.07 -7.61 14.18
C ASN A 200 13.40 -7.60 13.39
N LYS A 201 13.60 -8.51 12.43
CA LYS A 201 14.82 -8.55 11.60
C LYS A 201 15.01 -7.29 10.76
N ILE A 202 13.94 -6.63 10.38
CA ILE A 202 13.96 -5.45 9.50
C ILE A 202 13.72 -4.13 10.24
N SER A 203 13.22 -4.17 11.46
CA SER A 203 12.79 -2.97 12.20
C SER A 203 13.93 -1.98 12.50
N ASN A 204 15.17 -2.45 12.62
CA ASN A 204 16.34 -1.62 12.85
C ASN A 204 16.95 -1.01 11.58
N LEU A 205 16.39 -1.29 10.41
CA LEU A 205 16.84 -0.73 9.13
C LEU A 205 16.12 0.60 8.90
N GLU A 206 16.87 1.70 8.98
CA GLU A 206 16.31 3.06 8.96
C GLU A 206 15.58 3.42 7.67
N ASN A 207 15.96 2.76 6.56
CA ASN A 207 15.34 2.96 5.25
C ASN A 207 14.06 2.12 5.02
N ILE A 208 13.58 1.37 6.04
CA ILE A 208 12.31 0.65 5.97
C ILE A 208 11.23 1.39 6.76
N ILE A 209 10.10 1.66 6.09
CA ILE A 209 8.87 2.20 6.65
C ILE A 209 7.82 1.08 6.65
N CYS A 210 7.14 0.87 7.76
CA CYS A 210 6.05 -0.10 7.89
C CYS A 210 4.70 0.55 7.58
N LYS A 211 4.02 0.06 6.55
CA LYS A 211 2.65 0.48 6.21
C LYS A 211 1.64 -0.48 6.86
N ILE A 212 0.94 0.02 7.86
CA ILE A 212 -0.08 -0.71 8.61
C ILE A 212 -1.40 -0.61 7.84
N SER A 213 -1.70 -1.65 7.06
CA SER A 213 -2.88 -1.73 6.18
C SER A 213 -3.20 -3.18 5.86
N GLY A 214 -4.30 -3.44 5.17
CA GLY A 214 -4.63 -4.77 4.63
C GLY A 214 -4.83 -5.86 5.69
N LEU A 215 -5.07 -5.50 6.96
CA LEU A 215 -5.19 -6.47 8.05
C LEU A 215 -6.45 -7.35 7.93
N GLY A 216 -7.44 -6.90 7.15
CA GLY A 216 -8.63 -7.67 6.82
C GLY A 216 -8.36 -8.85 5.88
N MET A 217 -7.32 -8.81 5.08
CA MET A 217 -6.99 -9.89 4.13
C MET A 217 -6.63 -11.19 4.83
N GLY A 218 -5.99 -11.12 5.99
CA GLY A 218 -5.62 -12.29 6.79
C GLY A 218 -6.66 -12.71 7.84
N ASP A 219 -7.70 -11.90 8.06
CA ASP A 219 -8.77 -12.17 9.00
C ASP A 219 -10.07 -11.50 8.54
N HIS A 220 -10.86 -12.21 7.74
CA HIS A 220 -12.07 -11.67 7.11
C HIS A 220 -13.15 -11.22 8.13
N ASN A 221 -13.08 -11.68 9.37
CA ASN A 221 -13.99 -11.32 10.46
C ASN A 221 -13.29 -10.46 11.52
N TRP A 222 -12.26 -9.74 11.16
CA TRP A 222 -11.43 -8.98 12.07
C TRP A 222 -12.21 -8.04 12.99
N THR A 223 -11.68 -7.90 14.19
CA THR A 223 -12.11 -6.94 15.21
C THR A 223 -10.93 -6.06 15.62
N ILE A 224 -11.20 -4.98 16.36
CA ILE A 224 -10.14 -4.15 16.94
C ILE A 224 -9.18 -5.01 17.78
N ASP A 225 -9.72 -5.94 18.58
CA ASP A 225 -8.90 -6.79 19.42
C ASP A 225 -8.03 -7.78 18.63
N SER A 226 -8.53 -8.30 17.48
CA SER A 226 -7.75 -9.24 16.65
C SER A 226 -6.62 -8.55 15.88
N ILE A 227 -6.75 -7.28 15.51
CA ILE A 227 -5.70 -6.53 14.80
C ILE A 227 -4.77 -5.76 15.73
N LYS A 228 -5.21 -5.46 16.96
CA LYS A 228 -4.46 -4.68 17.95
C LYS A 228 -3.02 -5.19 18.18
N PRO A 229 -2.77 -6.50 18.37
CA PRO A 229 -1.41 -7.00 18.56
C PRO A 229 -0.47 -6.65 17.39
N TYR A 230 -0.96 -6.75 16.15
CA TYR A 230 -0.18 -6.45 14.95
C TYR A 230 0.11 -4.95 14.82
N VAL A 231 -0.89 -4.11 15.05
CA VAL A 231 -0.75 -2.64 15.01
C VAL A 231 0.28 -2.18 16.04
N TYR A 232 0.14 -2.64 17.29
CA TYR A 232 1.04 -2.20 18.37
C TYR A 232 2.45 -2.75 18.21
N SER A 233 2.63 -3.99 17.76
CA SER A 233 3.96 -4.52 17.44
C SER A 233 4.64 -3.72 16.32
N CYS A 234 3.92 -3.32 15.28
CA CYS A 234 4.49 -2.45 14.24
C CYS A 234 4.96 -1.11 14.83
N LEU A 235 4.11 -0.45 15.64
CA LEU A 235 4.44 0.83 16.26
C LEU A 235 5.62 0.71 17.25
N GLU A 236 5.69 -0.39 18.00
CA GLU A 236 6.79 -0.67 18.93
C GLU A 236 8.12 -0.92 18.19
N LEU A 237 8.09 -1.69 17.12
CA LEU A 237 9.28 -2.07 16.36
C LEU A 237 9.82 -0.94 15.46
N PHE A 238 8.95 -0.21 14.79
CA PHE A 238 9.37 0.81 13.81
C PHE A 238 9.31 2.24 14.36
N GLY A 239 8.61 2.44 15.46
CA GLY A 239 8.33 3.78 16.00
C GLY A 239 7.29 4.54 15.17
N PHE A 240 6.84 5.69 15.69
CA PHE A 240 5.79 6.49 15.03
C PHE A 240 6.25 7.11 13.72
N GLU A 241 7.52 7.49 13.60
CA GLU A 241 8.05 8.16 12.40
C GLU A 241 8.20 7.21 11.20
N ARG A 242 8.32 5.90 11.45
CA ARG A 242 8.45 4.87 10.40
C ARG A 242 7.26 3.92 10.34
N SER A 243 6.12 4.32 10.90
CA SER A 243 4.85 3.60 10.82
C SER A 243 3.81 4.50 10.18
N ILE A 244 3.19 4.04 9.10
CA ILE A 244 2.14 4.79 8.41
C ILE A 244 0.88 3.94 8.30
N PHE A 245 -0.28 4.55 8.55
CA PHE A 245 -1.57 3.88 8.40
C PHE A 245 -2.11 4.03 6.98
N ALA A 246 -2.80 2.99 6.52
CA ALA A 246 -3.51 3.01 5.25
C ALA A 246 -4.69 2.04 5.26
N THR A 247 -5.62 2.21 4.33
CA THR A 247 -6.83 1.38 4.31
C THR A 247 -6.76 0.18 3.39
N ASN A 248 -5.85 0.17 2.40
CA ASN A 248 -5.86 -0.82 1.32
C ASN A 248 -7.19 -0.83 0.54
N TRP A 249 -7.80 0.34 0.39
CA TRP A 249 -9.12 0.45 -0.20
C TRP A 249 -9.10 0.49 -1.73
N PRO A 250 -9.99 -0.20 -2.43
CA PRO A 250 -11.14 -0.92 -1.90
C PRO A 250 -10.94 -2.43 -1.67
N VAL A 251 -9.71 -2.95 -1.63
CA VAL A 251 -9.47 -4.39 -1.38
C VAL A 251 -10.11 -4.81 -0.05
N ASP A 252 -9.86 -4.08 1.02
CA ASP A 252 -10.46 -4.35 2.34
C ASP A 252 -11.98 -4.13 2.40
N SER A 253 -12.61 -3.58 1.35
CA SER A 253 -14.08 -3.51 1.25
C SER A 253 -14.74 -4.89 1.18
N LEU A 254 -13.98 -5.92 0.81
CA LEU A 254 -14.44 -7.31 0.84
C LEU A 254 -14.66 -7.82 2.27
N TYR A 255 -14.04 -7.18 3.27
CA TYR A 255 -14.01 -7.65 4.66
C TYR A 255 -14.57 -6.63 5.65
N SER A 256 -14.82 -5.38 5.22
CA SER A 256 -15.19 -4.31 6.13
C SER A 256 -15.82 -3.12 5.41
N SER A 257 -16.16 -2.07 6.15
CA SER A 257 -16.45 -0.73 5.61
C SER A 257 -15.27 0.19 5.82
N TYR A 258 -15.09 1.18 4.91
CA TYR A 258 -14.07 2.21 5.02
C TYR A 258 -14.12 2.90 6.40
N LYS A 259 -15.33 3.27 6.85
CA LYS A 259 -15.58 3.87 8.15
C LYS A 259 -15.05 3.00 9.30
N LYS A 260 -15.32 1.69 9.29
CA LYS A 260 -14.86 0.77 10.35
C LYS A 260 -13.34 0.72 10.41
N VAL A 261 -12.64 0.70 9.26
CA VAL A 261 -11.17 0.69 9.23
C VAL A 261 -10.62 1.97 9.88
N ILE A 262 -11.08 3.14 9.45
CA ILE A 262 -10.62 4.43 9.98
C ILE A 262 -10.93 4.58 11.48
N GLU A 263 -12.16 4.28 11.90
CA GLU A 263 -12.56 4.37 13.31
C GLU A 263 -11.77 3.41 14.20
N SER A 264 -11.39 2.24 13.68
CA SER A 264 -10.55 1.29 14.42
C SER A 264 -9.14 1.83 14.63
N TYR A 265 -8.51 2.45 13.62
CA TYR A 265 -7.21 3.09 13.78
C TYR A 265 -7.28 4.29 14.73
N ILE A 266 -8.32 5.12 14.64
CA ILE A 266 -8.55 6.22 15.58
C ILE A 266 -8.66 5.68 17.02
N LYS A 267 -9.41 4.59 17.22
CA LYS A 267 -9.59 3.98 18.54
C LYS A 267 -8.29 3.38 19.08
N LEU A 268 -7.53 2.69 18.25
CA LEU A 268 -6.24 2.09 18.63
C LEU A 268 -5.18 3.14 18.98
N THR A 269 -5.33 4.36 18.51
CA THR A 269 -4.38 5.46 18.74
C THR A 269 -4.95 6.58 19.63
N GLU A 270 -6.10 6.38 20.27
CA GLU A 270 -6.78 7.46 21.01
C GLU A 270 -5.97 8.02 22.20
N ASP A 271 -5.15 7.17 22.82
CA ASP A 271 -4.29 7.53 23.96
C ASP A 271 -2.94 8.11 23.54
N PHE A 272 -2.63 8.14 22.24
CA PHE A 272 -1.38 8.71 21.73
C PHE A 272 -1.43 10.23 21.71
N SER A 273 -0.29 10.86 21.93
CA SER A 273 -0.18 12.31 21.80
C SER A 273 -0.43 12.77 20.36
N LYS A 274 -0.69 14.07 20.18
CA LYS A 274 -0.93 14.62 18.85
C LYS A 274 0.29 14.49 17.91
N SER A 275 1.50 14.46 18.46
CA SER A 275 2.73 14.28 17.68
C SER A 275 2.99 12.84 17.28
N GLU A 276 2.40 11.87 17.98
CA GLU A 276 2.51 10.43 17.69
C GLU A 276 1.46 9.94 16.70
N ARG A 277 0.42 10.71 16.48
CA ARG A 277 -0.69 10.44 15.54
C ARG A 277 -0.51 11.19 14.23
#